data_c929e253b47b89435f4d3f2975566d7f
#
_entry.id   c929e253b47b89435f4d3f2975566d7f
#
_cell.length_a   1.000
_cell.length_b   1.000
_cell.length_c   1.000
_cell.angle_alpha   90.00
_cell.angle_beta   90.00
_cell.angle_gamma   90.00
#
_symmetry.space_group_name_H-M   'P 1'
#
loop_
_entity.id
_entity.type
_entity.pdbx_description
1 polymer ?
#
loop_
_entity_poly.entity_id
_entity_poly.type
_entity_poly.pdbx_seq_one_letter_code
_entity_poly.pdbx_strand_id
1 'polypeptide(L)'
;YYAPLEKGKIRINYYRSDGNYKNLAIWLWGSADSSITSRLGSWPDGVDFENFGKYGAYIDVPLADFNEIGFLLLDESKEGDAAKIQPDNYTFKDLANQTQIFLKDEDKTIYTNPYFVSTIRLTSAQQISQSELVAIISNLADADKAELLENLKVTDKAGNVVAITDITLDKASNKVIIKGDFSSDGLYTVSYNGDQYQAQ
;
A
#
# COMPACT_ATOMS: atom_id res chain seq x y z
N TYR A 1 11.38 5.99 16.81
CA TYR A 1 10.66 7.24 16.59
C TYR A 1 11.09 7.92 15.30
N TYR A 2 10.16 8.38 14.55
CA TYR A 2 10.39 9.19 13.36
C TYR A 2 9.50 10.45 13.43
N ALA A 3 9.99 11.55 12.87
CA ALA A 3 9.29 12.82 12.87
C ALA A 3 8.83 13.19 11.45
N PRO A 4 7.72 13.91 11.30
CA PRO A 4 7.37 14.52 10.02
C PRO A 4 8.49 15.45 9.55
N LEU A 5 8.71 15.45 8.23
CA LEU A 5 9.68 16.31 7.58
C LEU A 5 9.03 17.56 7.00
N GLU A 6 9.80 18.36 6.30
CA GLU A 6 9.32 19.55 5.63
C GLU A 6 8.24 19.20 4.59
N LYS A 7 7.14 19.95 4.59
CA LYS A 7 6.09 19.82 3.58
C LYS A 7 6.57 20.26 2.20
N GLY A 8 5.97 19.73 1.15
CA GLY A 8 6.35 20.01 -0.23
C GLY A 8 7.35 19.00 -0.80
N LYS A 9 7.76 18.04 0.01
CA LYS A 9 8.60 16.91 -0.38
C LYS A 9 8.06 15.65 0.23
N ILE A 10 8.33 14.51 -0.39
CA ILE A 10 8.10 13.19 0.18
C ILE A 10 9.43 12.46 0.25
N ARG A 11 9.80 11.97 1.42
CA ARG A 11 10.96 11.09 1.57
C ARG A 11 10.53 9.67 1.33
N ILE A 12 11.15 9.02 0.37
CA ILE A 12 10.96 7.59 0.08
C ILE A 12 12.14 6.85 0.68
N ASN A 13 11.87 6.07 1.74
CA ASN A 13 12.86 5.22 2.40
C ASN A 13 12.73 3.80 1.88
N TYR A 14 13.84 3.16 1.56
CA TYR A 14 13.87 1.77 1.12
C TYR A 14 14.86 0.97 1.94
N TYR A 15 14.35 -0.03 2.65
CA TYR A 15 15.15 -0.94 3.46
C TYR A 15 15.36 -2.27 2.72
N ARG A 16 16.61 -2.71 2.68
CA ARG A 16 16.99 -4.04 2.19
C ARG A 16 17.62 -4.84 3.31
N SER A 17 17.10 -6.04 3.51
CA SER A 17 17.58 -6.96 4.55
C SER A 17 19.04 -7.38 4.36
N ASP A 18 19.53 -7.45 3.10
CA ASP A 18 20.90 -7.78 2.76
C ASP A 18 21.87 -6.58 2.86
N GLY A 19 21.36 -5.37 3.08
CA GLY A 19 22.16 -4.16 3.16
C GLY A 19 22.82 -3.73 1.83
N ASN A 20 22.44 -4.35 0.73
CA ASN A 20 23.02 -4.07 -0.58
C ASN A 20 22.17 -3.06 -1.35
N TYR A 21 22.60 -1.81 -1.36
CA TYR A 21 21.93 -0.70 -2.07
C TYR A 21 22.65 -0.30 -3.36
N LYS A 22 23.53 -1.14 -3.87
CA LYS A 22 24.30 -0.85 -5.07
C LYS A 22 23.38 -0.76 -6.29
N ASN A 23 23.63 0.24 -7.14
CA ASN A 23 22.86 0.50 -8.36
C ASN A 23 21.37 0.77 -8.15
N LEU A 24 20.98 1.17 -6.94
CA LEU A 24 19.61 1.50 -6.62
C LEU A 24 19.22 2.86 -7.17
N ALA A 25 18.14 2.90 -7.93
CA ALA A 25 17.58 4.13 -8.49
C ALA A 25 16.05 4.10 -8.44
N ILE A 26 15.43 5.23 -8.76
CA ILE A 26 13.99 5.38 -8.77
C ILE A 26 13.53 6.01 -10.09
N TRP A 27 12.44 5.50 -10.65
CA TRP A 27 11.73 6.10 -11.75
C TRP A 27 10.47 6.76 -11.21
N LEU A 28 10.24 8.03 -11.55
CA LEU A 28 9.22 8.87 -10.91
C LEU A 28 8.29 9.49 -11.95
N TRP A 29 7.01 9.63 -11.57
CA TRP A 29 6.00 10.37 -12.34
C TRP A 29 4.90 10.91 -11.43
N GLY A 30 3.87 11.54 -12.04
CA GLY A 30 2.74 12.10 -11.29
C GLY A 30 3.11 13.41 -10.62
N SER A 31 2.86 13.52 -9.32
CA SER A 31 3.10 14.73 -8.54
C SER A 31 4.58 15.07 -8.27
N ALA A 32 5.52 14.22 -8.72
CA ALA A 32 6.94 14.54 -8.62
C ALA A 32 7.26 15.79 -9.45
N ASP A 33 7.99 16.73 -8.84
CA ASP A 33 8.34 18.00 -9.49
C ASP A 33 9.31 17.80 -10.64
N SER A 34 9.26 18.71 -11.63
CA SER A 34 10.16 18.67 -12.78
C SER A 34 11.63 18.83 -12.41
N SER A 35 11.94 19.45 -11.27
CA SER A 35 13.32 19.55 -10.76
C SER A 35 13.97 18.19 -10.52
N ILE A 36 13.18 17.16 -10.23
CA ILE A 36 13.69 15.80 -10.07
C ILE A 36 13.43 14.93 -11.29
N THR A 37 12.26 15.02 -11.94
CA THR A 37 11.94 14.21 -13.12
C THR A 37 12.80 14.57 -14.32
N SER A 38 13.30 15.80 -14.41
CA SER A 38 14.26 16.21 -15.43
C SER A 38 15.63 15.49 -15.33
N ARG A 39 15.90 14.85 -14.18
CA ARG A 39 17.12 14.06 -13.98
C ARG A 39 17.00 12.63 -14.50
N LEU A 40 15.80 12.19 -14.90
CA LEU A 40 15.61 10.88 -15.52
C LEU A 40 16.28 10.84 -16.89
N GLY A 41 16.97 9.74 -17.17
CA GLY A 41 17.51 9.46 -18.49
C GLY A 41 16.53 8.67 -19.35
N SER A 42 17.05 7.94 -20.32
CA SER A 42 16.26 6.96 -21.07
C SER A 42 16.01 5.73 -20.21
N TRP A 43 14.78 5.20 -20.24
CA TRP A 43 14.41 4.01 -19.48
C TRP A 43 15.44 2.87 -19.67
N PRO A 44 15.93 2.25 -18.61
CA PRO A 44 15.59 2.41 -17.18
C PRO A 44 16.58 3.24 -16.36
N ASP A 45 17.11 4.33 -16.92
CA ASP A 45 18.07 5.21 -16.25
C ASP A 45 17.32 6.19 -15.33
N GLY A 46 17.14 5.79 -14.06
CA GLY A 46 16.44 6.54 -13.05
C GLY A 46 17.30 7.54 -12.29
N VAL A 47 16.75 8.12 -11.24
CA VAL A 47 17.47 8.97 -10.30
C VAL A 47 18.08 8.10 -9.21
N ASP A 48 19.38 8.22 -9.00
CA ASP A 48 20.09 7.39 -8.02
C ASP A 48 19.73 7.74 -6.58
N PHE A 49 19.64 6.73 -5.73
CA PHE A 49 19.60 6.93 -4.29
C PHE A 49 21.01 7.27 -3.82
N GLU A 50 21.19 8.48 -3.30
CA GLU A 50 22.50 8.98 -2.86
C GLU A 50 22.60 9.10 -1.33
N ASN A 51 21.47 9.01 -0.64
CA ASN A 51 21.39 9.21 0.79
C ASN A 51 21.10 7.90 1.52
N PHE A 52 21.72 7.76 2.68
CA PHE A 52 21.50 6.61 3.56
C PHE A 52 21.23 7.10 4.96
N GLY A 53 20.21 6.57 5.58
CA GLY A 53 19.80 6.98 6.90
C GLY A 53 19.41 5.82 7.80
N LYS A 54 18.71 6.14 8.86
CA LYS A 54 18.32 5.15 9.87
C LYS A 54 17.42 4.03 9.30
N TYR A 55 16.68 4.33 8.24
CA TYR A 55 15.69 3.41 7.65
C TYR A 55 16.12 2.85 6.29
N GLY A 56 17.40 2.85 6.00
CA GLY A 56 17.98 2.38 4.74
C GLY A 56 18.33 3.53 3.79
N ALA A 57 18.29 3.24 2.49
CA ALA A 57 18.47 4.26 1.48
C ALA A 57 17.24 5.16 1.40
N TYR A 58 17.43 6.45 1.10
CA TYR A 58 16.30 7.34 0.90
C TYR A 58 16.55 8.37 -0.18
N ILE A 59 15.47 8.90 -0.72
CA ILE A 59 15.48 10.02 -1.64
C ILE A 59 14.36 10.99 -1.24
N ASP A 60 14.68 12.29 -1.25
CA ASP A 60 13.71 13.35 -1.04
C ASP A 60 13.19 13.83 -2.39
N VAL A 61 11.90 13.64 -2.62
CA VAL A 61 11.24 13.96 -3.88
C VAL A 61 10.45 15.25 -3.72
N PRO A 62 10.87 16.35 -4.37
CA PRO A 62 10.06 17.57 -4.42
C PRO A 62 8.72 17.30 -5.12
N LEU A 63 7.66 17.91 -4.62
CA LEU A 63 6.30 17.75 -5.13
C LEU A 63 5.84 19.02 -5.85
N ALA A 64 5.29 18.87 -7.06
CA ALA A 64 4.64 19.93 -7.80
C ALA A 64 3.22 20.19 -7.30
N ASP A 65 2.56 19.15 -6.81
CA ASP A 65 1.23 19.17 -6.22
C ASP A 65 1.09 18.01 -5.22
N PHE A 66 -0.09 17.83 -4.65
CA PHE A 66 -0.36 16.79 -3.65
C PHE A 66 -1.37 15.75 -4.12
N ASN A 67 -1.44 15.47 -5.40
CA ASN A 67 -2.42 14.53 -5.95
C ASN A 67 -1.97 13.07 -5.79
N GLU A 68 -0.94 12.65 -6.52
CA GLU A 68 -0.47 11.28 -6.51
C GLU A 68 0.95 11.19 -7.05
N ILE A 69 1.83 10.48 -6.35
CA ILE A 69 3.14 10.12 -6.87
C ILE A 69 3.13 8.67 -7.31
N GLY A 70 3.70 8.39 -8.48
CA GLY A 70 3.97 7.04 -8.95
C GLY A 70 5.47 6.82 -9.07
N PHE A 71 5.92 5.59 -8.79
CA PHE A 71 7.34 5.28 -8.94
C PHE A 71 7.61 3.79 -9.07
N LEU A 72 8.81 3.50 -9.57
CA LEU A 72 9.41 2.17 -9.61
C LEU A 72 10.79 2.22 -8.98
N LEU A 73 11.16 1.17 -8.25
CA LEU A 73 12.53 0.98 -7.78
C LEU A 73 13.29 0.18 -8.82
N LEU A 74 14.52 0.60 -9.11
CA LEU A 74 15.34 0.07 -10.19
C LEU A 74 16.69 -0.41 -9.68
N ASP A 75 17.14 -1.52 -10.25
CA ASP A 75 18.53 -1.98 -10.22
C ASP A 75 19.17 -1.64 -11.58
N GLU A 76 19.96 -0.57 -11.60
CA GLU A 76 20.56 -0.06 -12.84
C GLU A 76 21.70 -0.93 -13.40
N SER A 77 22.04 -2.02 -12.73
CA SER A 77 22.94 -3.02 -13.30
C SER A 77 22.26 -3.89 -14.37
N LYS A 78 20.94 -3.79 -14.49
CA LYS A 78 20.11 -4.56 -15.42
C LYS A 78 19.48 -3.65 -16.48
N GLU A 79 19.08 -4.23 -17.59
CA GLU A 79 18.54 -3.51 -18.74
C GLU A 79 17.03 -3.74 -18.90
N GLY A 80 16.35 -2.75 -19.48
CA GLY A 80 14.92 -2.83 -19.78
C GLY A 80 14.10 -3.12 -18.53
N ASP A 81 13.05 -3.88 -18.68
CA ASP A 81 12.13 -4.20 -17.57
C ASP A 81 12.74 -5.15 -16.52
N ALA A 82 13.85 -5.81 -16.84
CA ALA A 82 14.61 -6.59 -15.85
C ALA A 82 15.21 -5.72 -14.75
N ALA A 83 15.34 -4.42 -14.97
CA ALA A 83 15.81 -3.46 -13.95
C ALA A 83 14.77 -3.24 -12.83
N LYS A 84 13.50 -3.52 -13.05
CA LYS A 84 12.48 -3.39 -12.01
C LYS A 84 12.76 -4.34 -10.86
N ILE A 85 12.97 -3.80 -9.68
CA ILE A 85 13.14 -4.60 -8.45
C ILE A 85 11.80 -5.23 -8.07
N GLN A 86 10.71 -4.49 -8.28
CA GLN A 86 9.34 -4.88 -8.04
C GLN A 86 8.56 -4.69 -9.34
N PRO A 87 7.85 -5.73 -9.86
CA PRO A 87 7.16 -5.61 -11.15
C PRO A 87 6.01 -4.62 -11.16
N ASP A 88 5.31 -4.47 -10.02
CA ASP A 88 4.17 -3.57 -9.91
C ASP A 88 4.63 -2.14 -9.62
N ASN A 89 3.88 -1.17 -10.15
CA ASN A 89 4.10 0.23 -9.82
C ASN A 89 3.71 0.51 -8.37
N TYR A 90 4.49 1.38 -7.74
CA TYR A 90 4.09 2.00 -6.49
C TYR A 90 3.31 3.28 -6.78
N THR A 91 2.19 3.46 -6.10
CA THR A 91 1.41 4.71 -6.16
C THR A 91 1.05 5.16 -4.76
N PHE A 92 1.18 6.45 -4.47
CA PHE A 92 0.88 7.00 -3.15
C PHE A 92 0.15 8.33 -3.27
N LYS A 93 -0.98 8.48 -2.57
CA LYS A 93 -1.89 9.62 -2.69
C LYS A 93 -1.90 10.56 -1.49
N ASP A 94 -1.61 10.07 -0.29
CA ASP A 94 -1.73 10.88 0.93
C ASP A 94 -0.54 11.83 1.13
N LEU A 95 -0.23 12.59 0.10
CA LEU A 95 0.90 13.52 0.07
C LEU A 95 0.69 14.76 0.93
N ALA A 96 -0.57 15.09 1.24
CA ALA A 96 -0.88 16.24 2.10
C ALA A 96 -0.57 15.97 3.59
N ASN A 97 -0.66 14.72 4.02
CA ASN A 97 -0.52 14.34 5.43
C ASN A 97 0.78 13.59 5.74
N GLN A 98 1.38 12.94 4.74
CA GLN A 98 2.60 12.14 4.92
C GLN A 98 3.79 12.83 4.28
N THR A 99 4.88 12.94 5.02
CA THR A 99 6.16 13.47 4.54
C THR A 99 7.21 12.39 4.35
N GLN A 100 6.93 11.18 4.80
CA GLN A 100 7.77 10.00 4.60
C GLN A 100 6.93 8.76 4.30
N ILE A 101 7.44 7.93 3.42
CA ILE A 101 6.94 6.57 3.19
C ILE A 101 8.10 5.58 3.33
N PHE A 102 7.76 4.34 3.65
CA PHE A 102 8.73 3.29 3.99
C PHE A 102 8.44 2.03 3.19
N LEU A 103 9.45 1.57 2.50
CA LEU A 103 9.40 0.37 1.69
C LEU A 103 10.46 -0.61 2.18
N LYS A 104 10.23 -1.89 1.94
CA LYS A 104 11.23 -2.93 2.19
C LYS A 104 11.26 -3.92 1.03
N ASP A 105 12.37 -4.65 0.92
CA ASP A 105 12.55 -5.66 -0.11
C ASP A 105 11.49 -6.77 0.00
N GLU A 106 11.10 -7.30 -1.15
CA GLU A 106 10.12 -8.39 -1.28
C GLU A 106 8.71 -8.04 -0.75
N ASP A 107 8.40 -6.75 -0.62
CA ASP A 107 7.11 -6.29 -0.16
C ASP A 107 6.63 -5.12 -1.04
N LYS A 108 5.50 -5.28 -1.72
CA LYS A 108 4.91 -4.24 -2.57
C LYS A 108 4.11 -3.19 -1.80
N THR A 109 3.96 -3.36 -0.50
CA THR A 109 3.19 -2.45 0.35
C THR A 109 3.97 -1.18 0.63
N ILE A 110 3.31 -0.04 0.56
CA ILE A 110 3.83 1.24 1.01
C ILE A 110 3.38 1.45 2.46
N TYR A 111 4.35 1.60 3.36
CA TYR A 111 4.09 1.87 4.77
C TYR A 111 4.29 3.35 5.07
N THR A 112 3.55 3.86 6.05
CA THR A 112 3.66 5.23 6.53
C THR A 112 4.43 5.32 7.86
N ASN A 113 4.99 4.21 8.30
CA ASN A 113 5.80 4.11 9.52
C ASN A 113 7.01 3.19 9.29
N PRO A 114 8.11 3.41 10.03
CA PRO A 114 9.34 2.63 9.85
C PRO A 114 9.30 1.24 10.47
N TYR A 115 8.20 0.88 11.11
CA TYR A 115 8.01 -0.43 11.73
C TYR A 115 7.33 -1.42 10.81
N PHE A 116 6.94 -0.97 9.61
CA PHE A 116 6.25 -1.77 8.60
C PHE A 116 4.95 -2.40 9.12
N VAL A 117 4.20 -1.61 9.86
CA VAL A 117 2.87 -1.98 10.34
C VAL A 117 1.82 -1.38 9.40
N SER A 118 0.98 -2.23 8.83
CA SER A 118 -0.11 -1.78 7.97
C SER A 118 -1.11 -0.95 8.76
N THR A 119 -1.52 0.18 8.20
CA THR A 119 -2.60 1.01 8.74
C THR A 119 -3.96 0.63 8.16
N ILE A 120 -3.98 -0.27 7.19
CA ILE A 120 -5.21 -0.84 6.63
C ILE A 120 -5.64 -1.98 7.54
N ARG A 121 -6.62 -1.71 8.42
CA ARG A 121 -7.05 -2.64 9.47
C ARG A 121 -8.55 -2.84 9.45
N LEU A 122 -8.99 -4.09 9.56
CA LEU A 122 -10.39 -4.38 9.85
C LEU A 122 -10.69 -3.96 11.30
N THR A 123 -11.74 -3.15 11.48
CA THR A 123 -12.11 -2.59 12.78
C THR A 123 -13.50 -2.99 13.24
N SER A 124 -14.39 -3.37 12.34
CA SER A 124 -15.70 -3.91 12.69
C SER A 124 -16.34 -4.61 11.48
N ALA A 125 -17.38 -5.38 11.77
CA ALA A 125 -18.20 -6.02 10.76
C ALA A 125 -19.65 -6.07 11.21
N GLN A 126 -20.57 -6.01 10.24
CA GLN A 126 -22.02 -6.06 10.46
C GLN A 126 -22.68 -6.85 9.34
N GLN A 127 -23.67 -7.65 9.66
CA GLN A 127 -24.54 -8.26 8.65
C GLN A 127 -25.69 -7.32 8.30
N ILE A 128 -25.87 -7.05 7.03
CA ILE A 128 -26.95 -6.20 6.52
C ILE A 128 -28.12 -7.04 6.05
N SER A 129 -27.84 -8.13 5.36
CA SER A 129 -28.84 -9.01 4.75
C SER A 129 -28.31 -10.43 4.64
N GLN A 130 -29.10 -11.34 4.09
CA GLN A 130 -28.66 -12.72 3.81
C GLN A 130 -27.66 -12.79 2.64
N SER A 131 -27.38 -11.69 1.97
CA SER A 131 -26.44 -11.65 0.84
C SER A 131 -25.30 -10.64 1.03
N GLU A 132 -25.33 -9.83 2.09
CA GLU A 132 -24.36 -8.76 2.29
C GLU A 132 -23.90 -8.60 3.73
N LEU A 133 -22.58 -8.50 3.91
CA LEU A 133 -21.94 -8.01 5.12
C LEU A 133 -21.28 -6.66 4.82
N VAL A 134 -21.13 -5.82 5.83
CA VAL A 134 -20.30 -4.61 5.77
C VAL A 134 -19.13 -4.74 6.72
N ALA A 135 -17.93 -4.51 6.21
CA ALA A 135 -16.73 -4.39 7.01
C ALA A 135 -16.26 -2.94 7.03
N ILE A 136 -15.83 -2.46 8.19
CA ILE A 136 -15.14 -1.17 8.31
C ILE A 136 -13.64 -1.47 8.29
N ILE A 137 -12.95 -0.88 7.30
CA ILE A 137 -11.51 -1.05 7.12
C ILE A 137 -10.86 0.34 7.10
N SER A 138 -10.00 0.60 8.08
CA SER A 138 -9.31 1.88 8.19
C SER A 138 -8.38 2.11 6.99
N ASN A 139 -8.22 3.38 6.59
CA ASN A 139 -7.36 3.79 5.48
C ASN A 139 -7.68 3.06 4.15
N LEU A 140 -8.95 2.81 3.92
CA LEU A 140 -9.42 2.09 2.72
C LEU A 140 -9.04 2.81 1.42
N ALA A 141 -8.85 4.13 1.46
CA ALA A 141 -8.40 4.92 0.30
C ALA A 141 -7.07 4.40 -0.28
N ASP A 142 -6.21 3.84 0.56
CA ASP A 142 -4.90 3.32 0.17
C ASP A 142 -4.92 1.82 -0.15
N ALA A 143 -6.09 1.18 -0.07
CA ALA A 143 -6.23 -0.25 -0.32
C ALA A 143 -6.49 -0.55 -1.79
N ASP A 144 -5.94 -1.67 -2.25
CA ASP A 144 -6.22 -2.25 -3.55
C ASP A 144 -7.33 -3.31 -3.46
N LYS A 145 -8.33 -3.24 -4.35
CA LYS A 145 -9.46 -4.16 -4.36
C LYS A 145 -9.04 -5.63 -4.51
N ALA A 146 -8.08 -5.90 -5.39
CA ALA A 146 -7.61 -7.27 -5.61
C ALA A 146 -6.92 -7.83 -4.37
N GLU A 147 -6.12 -7.02 -3.68
CA GLU A 147 -5.46 -7.39 -2.44
C GLU A 147 -6.46 -7.61 -1.30
N LEU A 148 -7.49 -6.76 -1.20
CA LEU A 148 -8.57 -6.96 -0.24
C LEU A 148 -9.29 -8.29 -0.47
N LEU A 149 -9.65 -8.61 -1.72
CA LEU A 149 -10.29 -9.88 -2.07
C LEU A 149 -9.42 -11.08 -1.71
N GLU A 150 -8.12 -10.99 -1.90
CA GLU A 150 -7.19 -12.06 -1.59
C GLU A 150 -7.08 -12.34 -0.08
N ASN A 151 -7.18 -11.30 0.76
CA ASN A 151 -6.94 -11.38 2.19
C ASN A 151 -8.20 -11.36 3.06
N LEU A 152 -9.35 -10.96 2.50
CA LEU A 152 -10.63 -11.06 3.21
C LEU A 152 -11.11 -12.50 3.23
N LYS A 153 -11.61 -12.91 4.40
CA LYS A 153 -12.18 -14.24 4.61
C LYS A 153 -13.42 -14.13 5.46
N VAL A 154 -14.45 -14.87 5.10
CA VAL A 154 -15.66 -15.01 5.89
C VAL A 154 -15.86 -16.47 6.26
N THR A 155 -16.15 -16.72 7.52
CA THR A 155 -16.53 -18.05 8.01
C THR A 155 -17.90 -17.99 8.67
N ASP A 156 -18.64 -19.11 8.58
CA ASP A 156 -19.91 -19.26 9.28
C ASP A 156 -19.70 -19.65 10.77
N LYS A 157 -20.79 -19.83 11.49
CA LYS A 157 -20.76 -20.21 12.92
C LYS A 157 -20.00 -21.51 13.18
N ALA A 158 -20.03 -22.44 12.24
CA ALA A 158 -19.33 -23.73 12.35
C ALA A 158 -17.85 -23.67 11.94
N GLY A 159 -17.37 -22.50 11.47
CA GLY A 159 -16.01 -22.30 10.99
C GLY A 159 -15.78 -22.64 9.53
N ASN A 160 -16.84 -22.94 8.78
CA ASN A 160 -16.73 -23.21 7.34
C ASN A 160 -16.52 -21.90 6.57
N VAL A 161 -15.63 -21.94 5.58
CA VAL A 161 -15.39 -20.79 4.70
C VAL A 161 -16.61 -20.54 3.81
N VAL A 162 -17.07 -19.29 3.81
CA VAL A 162 -18.13 -18.83 2.92
C VAL A 162 -17.50 -18.05 1.77
N ALA A 163 -17.79 -18.45 0.53
CA ALA A 163 -17.23 -17.78 -0.63
C ALA A 163 -17.69 -16.33 -0.71
N ILE A 164 -16.73 -15.44 -0.95
CA ILE A 164 -17.01 -14.04 -1.27
C ILE A 164 -17.18 -13.96 -2.78
N THR A 165 -18.36 -13.53 -3.25
CA THR A 165 -18.64 -13.45 -4.69
C THR A 165 -18.20 -12.12 -5.29
N ASP A 166 -18.23 -11.04 -4.51
CA ASP A 166 -17.72 -9.72 -4.89
C ASP A 166 -17.58 -8.83 -3.66
N ILE A 167 -16.82 -7.74 -3.82
CA ILE A 167 -16.76 -6.65 -2.84
C ILE A 167 -16.98 -5.32 -3.53
N THR A 168 -17.60 -4.38 -2.84
CA THR A 168 -17.74 -3.00 -3.26
C THR A 168 -17.08 -2.09 -2.23
N LEU A 169 -16.20 -1.18 -2.69
CA LEU A 169 -15.46 -0.28 -1.83
C LEU A 169 -16.13 1.09 -1.80
N ASP A 170 -16.47 1.55 -0.59
CA ASP A 170 -16.80 2.95 -0.34
C ASP A 170 -15.64 3.59 0.42
N LYS A 171 -14.69 4.12 -0.34
CA LYS A 171 -13.45 4.67 0.22
C LYS A 171 -13.66 5.93 1.05
N ALA A 172 -14.71 6.69 0.77
CA ALA A 172 -15.02 7.91 1.52
C ALA A 172 -15.46 7.60 2.96
N SER A 173 -16.10 6.46 3.20
CA SER A 173 -16.60 6.04 4.51
C SER A 173 -15.87 4.85 5.13
N ASN A 174 -14.79 4.38 4.51
CA ASN A 174 -14.03 3.21 4.95
C ASN A 174 -14.86 1.92 5.03
N LYS A 175 -15.85 1.77 4.15
CA LYS A 175 -16.74 0.61 4.12
C LYS A 175 -16.42 -0.31 2.95
N VAL A 176 -16.41 -1.61 3.23
CA VAL A 176 -16.37 -2.67 2.23
C VAL A 176 -17.67 -3.47 2.34
N ILE A 177 -18.46 -3.48 1.26
CA ILE A 177 -19.64 -4.33 1.17
C ILE A 177 -19.20 -5.67 0.62
N ILE A 178 -19.38 -6.73 1.40
CA ILE A 178 -19.00 -8.10 1.05
C ILE A 178 -20.24 -8.86 0.61
N LYS A 179 -20.22 -9.38 -0.59
CA LYS A 179 -21.34 -10.18 -1.16
C LYS A 179 -21.05 -11.67 -1.07
N GLY A 180 -22.05 -12.43 -0.71
CA GLY A 180 -21.99 -13.88 -0.59
C GLY A 180 -23.31 -14.47 -0.14
N ASP A 181 -23.31 -15.75 0.22
CA ASP A 181 -24.46 -16.42 0.82
C ASP A 181 -24.31 -16.44 2.34
N PHE A 182 -25.01 -15.54 3.01
CA PHE A 182 -24.98 -15.39 4.46
C PHE A 182 -26.35 -15.75 5.09
N SER A 183 -26.99 -16.76 4.52
CA SER A 183 -28.34 -17.20 4.89
C SER A 183 -28.37 -18.25 6.00
N SER A 184 -27.22 -18.79 6.43
CA SER A 184 -27.14 -19.76 7.51
C SER A 184 -27.38 -19.12 8.87
N ASP A 185 -27.87 -19.91 9.83
CA ASP A 185 -28.04 -19.47 11.21
C ASP A 185 -26.71 -19.18 11.90
N GLY A 186 -26.73 -18.18 12.77
CA GLY A 186 -25.60 -17.77 13.59
C GLY A 186 -24.82 -16.61 12.99
N LEU A 187 -23.78 -16.20 13.71
CA LEU A 187 -22.96 -15.06 13.33
C LEU A 187 -21.82 -15.50 12.41
N TYR A 188 -21.60 -14.68 11.38
CA TYR A 188 -20.42 -14.82 10.51
C TYR A 188 -19.24 -14.10 11.13
N THR A 189 -18.04 -14.61 10.85
CA THR A 189 -16.79 -13.97 11.25
C THR A 189 -16.08 -13.46 9.99
N VAL A 190 -15.73 -12.18 10.01
CA VAL A 190 -14.93 -11.55 8.96
C VAL A 190 -13.48 -11.43 9.46
N SER A 191 -12.54 -11.86 8.64
CA SER A 191 -11.11 -11.78 8.94
C SER A 191 -10.36 -11.03 7.84
N TYR A 192 -9.37 -10.25 8.24
CA TYR A 192 -8.47 -9.56 7.33
C TYR A 192 -7.10 -9.42 8.01
N ASN A 193 -6.07 -10.07 7.47
CA ASN A 193 -4.68 -9.97 7.92
C ASN A 193 -4.51 -10.09 9.46
N GLY A 194 -5.20 -11.05 10.06
CA GLY A 194 -5.13 -11.32 11.51
C GLY A 194 -6.19 -10.62 12.35
N ASP A 195 -6.85 -9.59 11.84
CA ASP A 195 -8.01 -9.01 12.51
C ASP A 195 -9.24 -9.88 12.27
N GLN A 196 -10.06 -10.05 13.29
CA GLN A 196 -11.29 -10.82 13.21
C GLN A 196 -12.42 -10.12 13.98
N TYR A 197 -13.59 -10.05 13.34
CA TYR A 197 -14.79 -9.50 13.96
C TYR A 197 -16.00 -10.31 13.56
N GLN A 198 -16.88 -10.55 14.53
CA GLN A 198 -18.20 -11.11 14.23
C GLN A 198 -19.09 -10.04 13.61
N ALA A 199 -19.77 -10.41 12.53
CA ALA A 199 -20.75 -9.56 11.89
C ALA A 199 -22.07 -9.65 12.64
N GLN A 200 -22.43 -8.57 13.28
CA GLN A 200 -23.63 -8.49 14.12
C GLN A 200 -24.78 -7.75 13.44
#